data_929d0aca22071dd5c4476ef49093ac0c
#
_entry.id   929d0aca22071dd5c4476ef49093ac0c
#
_cell.length_a   1.000
_cell.length_b   1.000
_cell.length_c   1.000
_cell.angle_alpha   90.00
_cell.angle_beta   90.00
_cell.angle_gamma   90.00
#
_symmetry.space_group_name_H-M   'P 1'
#
loop_
_entity.id
_entity.type
_entity.pdbx_description
1 polymer ?
#
loop_
_entity_poly.entity_id
_entity_poly.type
_entity_poly.pdbx_seq_one_letter_code
_entity_poly.pdbx_strand_id
1 'polypeptide(L)'
;MVFGTTGEVVRVALAALRANKLRSLLTMLGIVIGVAAVIAMIALGNGAENAVRDRIARLGTTVLQINPQRINQGGINTGSTAKLSMADVEALRQRAEHVTGVNQQQDRPLQVVWGSRNTNVQITGTASNFPEVRGFQLALGRMFTDAEDRARARVAVLGAQVLPLLGADNPEAILDERIRIGGRQFTVIGVLANRGVSGVGDADQQVLIPFSTGRFGVFGTDRIQDIWVRAESESTLALATIEVQSVLRRMHRLRADQPNDFSIRNQSDFLTALSETTETFTLLLAGIAAVSLLVGGIGIMNIMLVSVTERTREIGIRKALGATRRNILLQFLVEAVVLCIAGGAVGVALGSGASAVLRRSFGWDTAMSPTAIALAFSFAALVGIVFGVWPARRAAVLDPITALRYE
;
A
#
# COMPACT_ATOMS: atom_id res chain seq x y z
N MET A 1 -45.61 -27.70 22.74
CA MET A 1 -44.42 -27.47 23.57
C MET A 1 -43.27 -27.98 22.74
N VAL A 2 -42.56 -27.21 22.26
CA VAL A 2 -41.82 -26.53 22.09
C VAL A 2 -40.46 -26.33 21.69
N PHE A 3 -39.91 -25.38 21.39
CA PHE A 3 -38.54 -25.08 21.16
C PHE A 3 -37.92 -24.60 22.47
N GLY A 4 -37.03 -25.40 22.99
CA GLY A 4 -36.04 -24.92 23.95
C GLY A 4 -35.36 -23.69 23.39
N THR A 5 -35.18 -22.67 24.22
CA THR A 5 -34.56 -21.38 23.91
C THR A 5 -33.30 -21.60 23.06
N THR A 6 -33.01 -20.68 22.15
CA THR A 6 -31.76 -20.65 21.34
C THR A 6 -30.53 -21.05 22.16
N GLY A 7 -30.53 -20.82 23.47
CA GLY A 7 -29.48 -21.24 24.41
C GLY A 7 -29.34 -22.76 24.60
N GLU A 8 -30.43 -23.56 24.51
CA GLU A 8 -30.31 -25.01 24.60
C GLU A 8 -29.69 -25.63 23.34
N VAL A 9 -30.05 -25.09 22.16
CA VAL A 9 -29.47 -25.55 20.89
C VAL A 9 -27.97 -25.27 20.85
N VAL A 10 -27.52 -24.09 21.33
CA VAL A 10 -26.10 -23.74 21.46
C VAL A 10 -25.39 -24.64 22.49
N ARG A 11 -26.06 -25.00 23.59
CA ARG A 11 -25.51 -25.90 24.60
C ARG A 11 -25.30 -27.33 24.06
N VAL A 12 -26.25 -27.79 23.27
CA VAL A 12 -26.18 -29.11 22.61
C VAL A 12 -25.04 -29.10 21.56
N ALA A 13 -24.92 -28.03 20.78
CA ALA A 13 -23.85 -27.89 19.80
C ALA A 13 -22.44 -27.87 20.50
N LEU A 14 -22.30 -27.16 21.61
CA LEU A 14 -21.06 -27.15 22.40
C LEU A 14 -20.76 -28.51 23.06
N ALA A 15 -21.78 -29.26 23.48
CA ALA A 15 -21.61 -30.62 24.01
C ALA A 15 -21.16 -31.60 22.94
N ALA A 16 -21.69 -31.48 21.72
CA ALA A 16 -21.27 -32.28 20.58
C ALA A 16 -19.82 -32.05 20.18
N LEU A 17 -19.34 -30.79 20.25
CA LEU A 17 -17.92 -30.44 20.07
C LEU A 17 -17.00 -31.14 21.07
N ARG A 18 -17.44 -31.26 22.32
CA ARG A 18 -16.67 -31.91 23.38
C ARG A 18 -16.61 -33.42 23.26
N ALA A 19 -17.60 -34.05 22.64
CA ALA A 19 -17.67 -35.51 22.49
C ALA A 19 -16.64 -36.08 21.50
N ASN A 20 -16.29 -35.33 20.42
CA ASN A 20 -15.32 -35.75 19.40
C ASN A 20 -14.28 -34.65 19.11
N LYS A 21 -13.45 -34.32 20.10
CA LYS A 21 -12.53 -33.18 20.07
C LYS A 21 -11.60 -33.13 18.86
N LEU A 22 -11.00 -34.26 18.49
CA LEU A 22 -10.03 -34.34 17.39
C LEU A 22 -10.68 -34.05 16.01
N ARG A 23 -11.88 -34.59 15.81
CA ARG A 23 -12.65 -34.42 14.57
C ARG A 23 -13.13 -32.98 14.43
N SER A 24 -13.68 -32.41 15.51
CA SER A 24 -14.14 -31.03 15.54
C SER A 24 -12.98 -30.05 15.35
N LEU A 25 -11.82 -30.32 15.91
CA LEU A 25 -10.62 -29.48 15.76
C LEU A 25 -10.10 -29.49 14.31
N LEU A 26 -10.04 -30.68 13.68
CA LEU A 26 -9.56 -30.81 12.29
C LEU A 26 -10.46 -30.11 11.28
N THR A 27 -11.77 -30.11 11.51
CA THR A 27 -12.71 -29.40 10.60
C THR A 27 -12.82 -27.92 10.84
N MET A 28 -12.78 -27.52 12.13
CA MET A 28 -12.70 -26.09 12.45
C MET A 28 -11.40 -25.49 11.92
N LEU A 29 -10.31 -26.29 11.81
CA LEU A 29 -9.02 -25.81 11.31
C LEU A 29 -9.14 -25.19 9.90
N GLY A 30 -9.90 -25.81 9.00
CA GLY A 30 -10.11 -25.26 7.65
C GLY A 30 -10.82 -23.90 7.68
N ILE A 31 -11.83 -23.74 8.54
CA ILE A 31 -12.52 -22.46 8.71
C ILE A 31 -11.63 -21.42 9.41
N VAL A 32 -10.94 -21.84 10.46
CA VAL A 32 -10.01 -20.99 11.20
C VAL A 32 -8.93 -20.41 10.27
N ILE A 33 -8.30 -21.28 9.46
CA ILE A 33 -7.28 -20.87 8.49
C ILE A 33 -7.90 -19.96 7.43
N GLY A 34 -9.06 -20.33 6.86
CA GLY A 34 -9.73 -19.51 5.85
C GLY A 34 -10.10 -18.11 6.34
N VAL A 35 -10.70 -18.03 7.53
CA VAL A 35 -11.08 -16.76 8.15
C VAL A 35 -9.85 -15.95 8.56
N ALA A 36 -8.83 -16.59 9.16
CA ALA A 36 -7.58 -15.91 9.52
C ALA A 36 -6.87 -15.34 8.29
N ALA A 37 -6.85 -16.10 7.18
CA ALA A 37 -6.29 -15.62 5.91
C ALA A 37 -7.04 -14.43 5.35
N VAL A 38 -8.39 -14.43 5.38
CA VAL A 38 -9.22 -13.29 4.95
C VAL A 38 -8.93 -12.05 5.79
N ILE A 39 -8.85 -12.19 7.11
CA ILE A 39 -8.56 -11.07 8.02
C ILE A 39 -7.16 -10.51 7.76
N ALA A 40 -6.15 -11.39 7.68
CA ALA A 40 -4.77 -10.98 7.42
C ALA A 40 -4.64 -10.27 6.06
N MET A 41 -5.31 -10.77 5.04
CA MET A 41 -5.32 -10.21 3.69
C MET A 41 -5.93 -8.79 3.67
N ILE A 42 -7.11 -8.60 4.27
CA ILE A 42 -7.76 -7.28 4.30
C ILE A 42 -6.93 -6.29 5.12
N ALA A 43 -6.36 -6.73 6.25
CA ALA A 43 -5.50 -5.90 7.08
C ALA A 43 -4.23 -5.47 6.33
N LEU A 44 -3.62 -6.37 5.56
CA LEU A 44 -2.43 -6.11 4.75
C LEU A 44 -2.75 -5.17 3.58
N GLY A 45 -3.86 -5.41 2.87
CA GLY A 45 -4.32 -4.57 1.77
C GLY A 45 -4.59 -3.13 2.21
N ASN A 46 -5.40 -2.95 3.26
CA ASN A 46 -5.69 -1.63 3.82
C ASN A 46 -4.42 -0.93 4.35
N GLY A 47 -3.53 -1.70 5.00
CA GLY A 47 -2.25 -1.17 5.49
C GLY A 47 -1.35 -0.68 4.36
N ALA A 48 -1.25 -1.44 3.28
CA ALA A 48 -0.48 -1.04 2.09
C ALA A 48 -1.07 0.22 1.44
N GLU A 49 -2.40 0.27 1.29
CA GLU A 49 -3.09 1.45 0.73
C GLU A 49 -2.87 2.71 1.58
N ASN A 50 -3.01 2.60 2.90
CA ASN A 50 -2.77 3.71 3.81
C ASN A 50 -1.31 4.17 3.77
N ALA A 51 -0.35 3.24 3.81
CA ALA A 51 1.08 3.57 3.73
C ALA A 51 1.43 4.29 2.43
N VAL A 52 0.78 3.91 1.33
CA VAL A 52 0.93 4.57 0.03
C VAL A 52 0.29 5.96 0.07
N ARG A 53 -0.93 6.11 0.56
CA ARG A 53 -1.62 7.41 0.70
C ARG A 53 -0.81 8.38 1.57
N ASP A 54 -0.29 7.93 2.70
CA ASP A 54 0.50 8.76 3.60
C ASP A 54 1.80 9.24 2.94
N ARG A 55 2.47 8.37 2.19
CA ARG A 55 3.68 8.74 1.42
C ARG A 55 3.37 9.83 0.40
N ILE A 56 2.23 9.75 -0.27
CA ILE A 56 1.84 10.76 -1.27
C ILE A 56 1.39 12.06 -0.66
N ALA A 57 0.62 12.02 0.40
CA ALA A 57 0.27 13.22 1.13
C ALA A 57 1.52 14.02 1.52
N ARG A 58 2.63 13.31 1.83
CA ARG A 58 3.94 13.93 2.11
C ARG A 58 4.70 14.40 0.87
N LEU A 59 4.52 13.77 -0.28
CA LEU A 59 5.25 14.10 -1.53
C LEU A 59 4.57 15.21 -2.34
N GLY A 60 3.29 15.51 -2.09
CA GLY A 60 2.47 16.44 -2.87
C GLY A 60 1.83 15.77 -4.08
N THR A 61 0.51 15.70 -4.08
CA THR A 61 -0.30 15.06 -5.15
C THR A 61 -0.28 15.81 -6.47
N THR A 62 0.17 17.08 -6.45
CA THR A 62 0.08 18.00 -7.59
C THR A 62 1.38 18.18 -8.36
N VAL A 63 2.36 17.27 -8.19
CA VAL A 63 3.69 17.46 -8.78
C VAL A 63 3.91 16.51 -9.96
N LEU A 64 4.30 17.07 -11.09
CA LEU A 64 4.72 16.38 -12.30
C LEU A 64 6.24 16.37 -12.41
N GLN A 65 6.83 15.24 -12.73
CA GLN A 65 8.24 15.11 -13.05
C GLN A 65 8.41 14.88 -14.56
N ILE A 66 9.23 15.70 -15.20
CA ILE A 66 9.55 15.62 -16.61
C ILE A 66 10.99 15.16 -16.75
N ASN A 67 11.19 14.03 -17.41
CA ASN A 67 12.49 13.43 -17.66
C ASN A 67 12.76 13.32 -19.15
N PRO A 68 14.00 13.51 -19.61
CA PRO A 68 14.35 13.23 -20.99
C PRO A 68 14.23 11.74 -21.29
N GLN A 69 13.61 11.39 -22.40
CA GLN A 69 13.42 10.01 -22.83
C GLN A 69 14.28 9.71 -24.06
N ARG A 70 14.78 8.47 -24.18
CA ARG A 70 15.43 8.00 -25.40
C ARG A 70 14.37 7.65 -26.44
N ILE A 71 14.53 8.17 -27.65
CA ILE A 71 13.62 7.85 -28.75
C ILE A 71 14.00 6.47 -29.30
N ASN A 72 13.12 5.49 -29.10
CA ASN A 72 13.20 4.20 -29.76
C ASN A 72 12.33 4.25 -31.03
N GLN A 73 12.94 4.44 -32.21
CA GLN A 73 12.25 4.27 -33.47
C GLN A 73 12.55 2.88 -34.05
N GLY A 74 11.52 2.04 -34.16
CA GLY A 74 11.62 0.73 -34.81
C GLY A 74 12.58 -0.28 -34.18
N GLY A 75 12.76 -0.24 -32.86
CA GLY A 75 13.67 -1.16 -32.14
C GLY A 75 15.15 -0.78 -32.20
N ILE A 76 15.51 0.29 -32.89
CA ILE A 76 16.88 0.80 -32.96
C ILE A 76 16.99 1.97 -31.99
N ASN A 77 17.87 1.85 -30.99
CA ASN A 77 18.29 2.96 -30.13
C ASN A 77 19.05 3.99 -30.97
N THR A 78 18.40 5.06 -31.39
CA THR A 78 19.05 6.13 -32.19
C THR A 78 20.04 6.98 -31.39
N GLY A 79 20.34 6.60 -30.15
CA GLY A 79 21.38 7.24 -29.32
C GLY A 79 21.11 8.70 -28.93
N SER A 80 20.11 9.35 -29.52
CA SER A 80 19.73 10.72 -29.19
C SER A 80 18.83 10.74 -27.97
N THR A 81 19.42 11.13 -26.84
CA THR A 81 18.64 11.51 -25.66
C THR A 81 18.21 12.96 -25.84
N ALA A 82 16.94 13.25 -25.81
CA ALA A 82 16.48 14.64 -25.77
C ALA A 82 17.18 15.41 -24.64
N LYS A 83 17.42 16.66 -24.89
CA LYS A 83 18.06 17.56 -23.90
C LYS A 83 17.03 18.52 -23.43
N LEU A 84 16.61 18.41 -22.19
CA LEU A 84 15.88 19.47 -21.53
C LEU A 84 16.79 20.68 -21.33
N SER A 85 16.28 21.87 -21.59
CA SER A 85 17.02 23.13 -21.61
C SER A 85 16.35 24.19 -20.71
N MET A 86 17.09 25.27 -20.42
CA MET A 86 16.49 26.41 -19.71
C MET A 86 15.39 27.10 -20.52
N ALA A 87 15.42 27.01 -21.87
CA ALA A 87 14.36 27.54 -22.72
C ALA A 87 13.03 26.79 -22.50
N ASP A 88 13.09 25.49 -22.22
CA ASP A 88 11.89 24.68 -21.91
C ASP A 88 11.31 25.08 -20.55
N VAL A 89 12.17 25.30 -19.56
CA VAL A 89 11.77 25.79 -18.23
C VAL A 89 11.05 27.13 -18.33
N GLU A 90 11.62 28.05 -19.10
CA GLU A 90 11.04 29.39 -19.29
C GLU A 90 9.74 29.33 -20.09
N ALA A 91 9.66 28.48 -21.13
CA ALA A 91 8.45 28.28 -21.88
C ALA A 91 7.31 27.69 -21.03
N LEU A 92 7.63 26.75 -20.13
CA LEU A 92 6.65 26.21 -19.18
C LEU A 92 6.14 27.28 -18.21
N ARG A 93 7.03 28.12 -17.67
CA ARG A 93 6.65 29.21 -16.77
C ARG A 93 5.72 30.24 -17.41
N GLN A 94 5.93 30.51 -18.72
CA GLN A 94 5.19 31.55 -19.41
C GLN A 94 3.88 31.05 -20.07
N ARG A 95 3.77 29.79 -20.43
CA ARG A 95 2.71 29.28 -21.30
C ARG A 95 1.81 28.23 -20.70
N ALA A 96 2.16 27.66 -19.55
CA ALA A 96 1.31 26.70 -18.87
C ALA A 96 0.46 27.43 -17.82
N GLU A 97 -0.85 27.49 -18.05
CA GLU A 97 -1.78 28.27 -17.23
C GLU A 97 -2.09 27.61 -15.89
N HIS A 98 -2.22 26.27 -15.87
CA HIS A 98 -2.52 25.51 -14.66
C HIS A 98 -1.28 25.06 -13.88
N VAL A 99 -0.15 25.77 -14.07
CA VAL A 99 1.13 25.50 -13.42
C VAL A 99 1.51 26.67 -12.51
N THR A 100 1.69 26.40 -11.23
CA THR A 100 2.06 27.40 -10.21
C THR A 100 3.56 27.51 -9.97
N GLY A 101 4.31 26.48 -10.33
CA GLY A 101 5.76 26.49 -10.12
C GLY A 101 6.49 25.52 -11.03
N VAL A 102 7.65 25.97 -11.55
CA VAL A 102 8.55 25.16 -12.38
C VAL A 102 9.94 25.19 -11.77
N ASN A 103 10.49 24.02 -11.48
CA ASN A 103 11.80 23.85 -10.86
C ASN A 103 12.66 22.93 -11.72
N GLN A 104 13.82 23.39 -12.13
CA GLN A 104 14.80 22.60 -12.85
C GLN A 104 15.78 21.94 -11.88
N GLN A 105 16.21 20.71 -12.21
CA GLN A 105 17.17 19.96 -11.41
C GLN A 105 18.26 19.33 -12.26
N GLN A 106 19.42 19.24 -11.63
CA GLN A 106 20.60 18.54 -12.11
C GLN A 106 21.28 17.87 -10.93
N ASP A 107 21.44 16.56 -11.02
CA ASP A 107 21.90 15.74 -9.90
C ASP A 107 23.20 15.01 -10.25
N ARG A 108 24.07 14.91 -9.25
CA ARG A 108 25.27 14.07 -9.32
C ARG A 108 25.69 13.61 -7.93
N PRO A 109 25.97 12.31 -7.71
CA PRO A 109 26.60 11.86 -6.47
C PRO A 109 28.03 12.39 -6.40
N LEU A 110 28.35 13.13 -5.33
CA LEU A 110 29.68 13.66 -5.07
C LEU A 110 30.04 13.53 -3.59
N GLN A 111 31.34 13.54 -3.34
CA GLN A 111 31.85 13.54 -1.99
C GLN A 111 31.65 14.90 -1.33
N VAL A 112 31.10 14.89 -0.12
CA VAL A 112 30.96 16.02 0.78
C VAL A 112 31.90 15.80 1.97
N VAL A 113 32.66 16.83 2.34
CA VAL A 113 33.62 16.77 3.44
C VAL A 113 33.34 17.92 4.41
N TRP A 114 33.26 17.59 5.70
CA TRP A 114 33.14 18.53 6.80
C TRP A 114 34.14 18.14 7.91
N GLY A 115 35.08 19.02 8.23
CA GLY A 115 36.18 18.72 9.13
C GLY A 115 36.99 17.50 8.64
N SER A 116 37.10 16.48 9.46
CA SER A 116 37.77 15.20 9.16
C SER A 116 36.85 14.13 8.57
N ARG A 117 35.54 14.37 8.48
CA ARG A 117 34.56 13.41 8.02
C ARG A 117 34.15 13.64 6.58
N ASN A 118 33.83 12.57 5.88
CA ASN A 118 33.37 12.65 4.50
C ASN A 118 32.27 11.61 4.24
N THR A 119 31.40 11.95 3.31
CA THR A 119 30.33 11.05 2.84
C THR A 119 30.06 11.29 1.36
N ASN A 120 29.52 10.28 0.67
CA ASN A 120 29.10 10.43 -0.72
C ASN A 120 27.56 10.55 -0.74
N VAL A 121 27.07 11.71 -1.17
CA VAL A 121 25.65 12.03 -1.21
C VAL A 121 25.28 12.67 -2.53
N GLN A 122 23.99 12.67 -2.84
CA GLN A 122 23.45 13.32 -4.03
C GLN A 122 23.55 14.85 -3.89
N ILE A 123 24.25 15.48 -4.82
CA ILE A 123 24.30 16.94 -4.93
C ILE A 123 23.29 17.35 -5.99
N THR A 124 22.33 18.17 -5.58
CA THR A 124 21.22 18.62 -6.43
C THR A 124 21.36 20.11 -6.69
N GLY A 125 21.72 20.48 -7.92
CA GLY A 125 21.62 21.85 -8.42
C GLY A 125 20.17 22.16 -8.77
N THR A 126 19.56 23.15 -8.10
CA THR A 126 18.12 23.42 -8.21
C THR A 126 17.81 24.92 -8.10
N ALA A 127 16.57 25.31 -8.43
CA ALA A 127 16.10 26.69 -8.24
C ALA A 127 15.68 26.97 -6.79
N SER A 128 15.59 28.26 -6.43
CA SER A 128 15.19 28.74 -5.10
C SER A 128 13.80 28.24 -4.65
N ASN A 129 12.89 28.01 -5.59
CA ASN A 129 11.52 27.55 -5.34
C ASN A 129 11.41 26.03 -5.12
N PHE A 130 12.53 25.34 -4.90
CA PHE A 130 12.53 23.90 -4.64
C PHE A 130 11.60 23.47 -3.49
N PRO A 131 11.61 24.15 -2.32
CA PRO A 131 10.74 23.78 -1.21
C PRO A 131 9.26 23.88 -1.59
N GLU A 132 8.88 24.92 -2.31
CA GLU A 132 7.50 25.15 -2.73
C GLU A 132 7.02 24.11 -3.75
N VAL A 133 7.81 23.87 -4.80
CA VAL A 133 7.43 22.95 -5.91
C VAL A 133 7.45 21.52 -5.42
N ARG A 134 8.45 21.12 -4.65
CA ARG A 134 8.64 19.75 -4.18
C ARG A 134 7.98 19.45 -2.83
N GLY A 135 7.39 20.46 -2.18
CA GLY A 135 6.72 20.33 -0.88
C GLY A 135 7.70 20.01 0.27
N PHE A 136 8.94 20.48 0.23
CA PHE A 136 9.89 20.36 1.33
C PHE A 136 9.73 21.49 2.33
N GLN A 137 10.04 21.23 3.59
CA GLN A 137 10.09 22.23 4.64
C GLN A 137 11.52 22.36 5.14
N LEU A 138 11.87 23.56 5.60
CA LEU A 138 13.14 23.82 6.28
C LEU A 138 12.97 23.53 7.78
N ALA A 139 13.94 22.82 8.35
CA ALA A 139 14.02 22.62 9.80
C ALA A 139 14.78 23.77 10.46
N LEU A 140 15.81 24.29 9.78
CA LEU A 140 16.64 25.36 10.30
C LEU A 140 17.21 26.19 9.15
N GLY A 141 17.45 27.49 9.40
CA GLY A 141 18.06 28.39 8.42
C GLY A 141 17.10 28.82 7.31
N ARG A 142 17.62 28.98 6.10
CA ARG A 142 16.87 29.48 4.94
C ARG A 142 17.28 28.78 3.64
N MET A 143 16.42 28.89 2.63
CA MET A 143 16.77 28.54 1.25
C MET A 143 17.58 29.67 0.61
N PHE A 144 18.35 29.36 -0.42
CA PHE A 144 19.01 30.38 -1.24
C PHE A 144 17.98 31.10 -2.12
N THR A 145 18.31 32.34 -2.46
CA THR A 145 17.47 33.25 -3.25
C THR A 145 17.83 33.18 -4.74
N ASP A 146 16.95 33.69 -5.61
CA ASP A 146 17.26 33.84 -7.04
C ASP A 146 18.46 34.79 -7.30
N ALA A 147 18.67 35.74 -6.43
CA ALA A 147 19.85 36.62 -6.50
C ALA A 147 21.14 35.85 -6.26
N GLU A 148 21.14 34.94 -5.26
CA GLU A 148 22.27 34.07 -4.96
C GLU A 148 22.53 33.04 -6.07
N ASP A 149 21.47 32.52 -6.70
CA ASP A 149 21.60 31.64 -7.87
C ASP A 149 22.24 32.39 -9.05
N ARG A 150 21.71 33.57 -9.40
CA ARG A 150 22.28 34.40 -10.47
C ARG A 150 23.73 34.81 -10.19
N ALA A 151 24.07 35.11 -8.93
CA ALA A 151 25.42 35.42 -8.50
C ALA A 151 26.34 34.19 -8.42
N ARG A 152 25.84 32.99 -8.65
CA ARG A 152 26.54 31.71 -8.50
C ARG A 152 27.16 31.58 -7.11
N ALA A 153 26.40 31.97 -6.09
CA ALA A 153 26.85 31.90 -4.70
C ALA A 153 27.14 30.44 -4.30
N ARG A 154 28.17 30.24 -3.53
CA ARG A 154 28.58 28.92 -3.01
C ARG A 154 27.90 28.67 -1.68
N VAL A 155 26.60 28.50 -1.70
CA VAL A 155 25.77 28.19 -0.55
C VAL A 155 25.14 26.81 -0.73
N ALA A 156 24.87 26.13 0.38
CA ALA A 156 24.30 24.81 0.37
C ALA A 156 23.19 24.67 1.43
N VAL A 157 22.17 23.90 1.12
CA VAL A 157 21.13 23.46 2.06
C VAL A 157 21.20 21.94 2.17
N LEU A 158 21.33 21.44 3.39
CA LEU A 158 21.55 20.02 3.65
C LEU A 158 20.21 19.28 3.87
N GLY A 159 20.08 18.07 3.37
CA GLY A 159 19.02 17.15 3.75
C GLY A 159 19.23 16.62 5.18
N ALA A 160 18.15 16.28 5.84
CA ALA A 160 18.18 15.91 7.27
C ALA A 160 19.10 14.72 7.58
N GLN A 161 19.19 13.75 6.68
CA GLN A 161 20.04 12.56 6.88
C GLN A 161 21.51 12.77 6.50
N VAL A 162 21.86 13.89 5.87
CA VAL A 162 23.26 14.23 5.59
C VAL A 162 24.02 14.57 6.88
N LEU A 163 23.33 15.15 7.88
CA LEU A 163 23.93 15.53 9.15
C LEU A 163 24.56 14.35 9.90
N PRO A 164 23.84 13.27 10.22
CA PRO A 164 24.42 12.12 10.91
C PRO A 164 25.52 11.44 10.08
N LEU A 165 25.44 11.45 8.74
CA LEU A 165 26.49 10.92 7.87
C LEU A 165 27.79 11.73 7.96
N LEU A 166 27.70 13.05 8.21
CA LEU A 166 28.83 13.91 8.49
C LEU A 166 29.19 13.96 9.98
N GLY A 167 28.41 13.28 10.84
CA GLY A 167 28.60 13.25 12.28
C GLY A 167 28.25 14.54 12.99
N ALA A 168 27.33 15.28 12.44
CA ALA A 168 26.69 16.40 13.10
C ALA A 168 25.44 15.88 13.82
N ASP A 169 25.50 15.82 15.14
CA ASP A 169 24.35 15.38 15.96
C ASP A 169 23.29 16.48 16.11
N ASN A 170 23.69 17.73 15.89
CA ASN A 170 22.80 18.90 15.99
C ASN A 170 22.85 19.73 14.70
N PRO A 171 21.69 20.05 14.08
CA PRO A 171 21.63 20.93 12.90
C PRO A 171 22.24 22.31 13.10
N GLU A 172 22.21 22.85 14.31
CA GLU A 172 22.79 24.16 14.63
C GLU A 172 24.30 24.15 14.51
N ALA A 173 25.00 23.04 14.75
CA ALA A 173 26.44 22.93 14.70
C ALA A 173 27.04 23.08 13.29
N ILE A 174 26.24 22.84 12.24
CA ILE A 174 26.69 22.89 10.85
C ILE A 174 26.21 24.15 10.11
N LEU A 175 25.27 24.90 10.71
CA LEU A 175 24.75 26.14 10.12
C LEU A 175 25.89 27.18 10.07
N ASP A 176 25.99 27.91 8.95
CA ASP A 176 27.03 28.88 8.64
C ASP A 176 28.46 28.30 8.55
N GLU A 177 28.60 26.98 8.73
CA GLU A 177 29.88 26.29 8.58
C GLU A 177 30.21 26.04 7.10
N ARG A 178 31.51 25.79 6.84
CA ARG A 178 32.02 25.50 5.51
C ARG A 178 32.17 24.02 5.27
N ILE A 179 31.50 23.53 4.24
CA ILE A 179 31.66 22.18 3.73
C ILE A 179 32.37 22.21 2.37
N ARG A 180 32.98 21.09 1.99
CA ARG A 180 33.61 20.96 0.68
C ARG A 180 32.83 19.93 -0.16
N ILE A 181 32.35 20.37 -1.31
CA ILE A 181 31.62 19.56 -2.29
C ILE A 181 32.45 19.48 -3.57
N GLY A 182 32.85 18.28 -3.99
CA GLY A 182 33.65 18.11 -5.20
C GLY A 182 34.93 18.98 -5.23
N GLY A 183 35.57 19.16 -4.08
CA GLY A 183 36.78 19.97 -3.92
C GLY A 183 36.55 21.47 -3.72
N ARG A 184 35.32 21.99 -3.80
CA ARG A 184 34.99 23.42 -3.65
C ARG A 184 34.29 23.69 -2.32
N GLN A 185 34.57 24.85 -1.72
CA GLN A 185 33.95 25.26 -0.45
C GLN A 185 32.57 25.86 -0.68
N PHE A 186 31.62 25.46 0.18
CA PHE A 186 30.25 25.97 0.26
C PHE A 186 29.93 26.33 1.71
N THR A 187 29.13 27.37 1.92
CA THR A 187 28.61 27.72 3.24
C THR A 187 27.22 27.08 3.40
N VAL A 188 27.00 26.39 4.49
CA VAL A 188 25.70 25.81 4.82
C VAL A 188 24.79 26.92 5.33
N ILE A 189 23.65 27.17 4.67
CA ILE A 189 22.71 28.23 5.01
C ILE A 189 21.37 27.71 5.52
N GLY A 190 21.14 26.39 5.48
CA GLY A 190 19.91 25.79 5.94
C GLY A 190 19.96 24.27 5.96
N VAL A 191 19.00 23.68 6.65
CA VAL A 191 18.79 22.24 6.77
C VAL A 191 17.32 21.94 6.50
N LEU A 192 17.04 20.95 5.65
CA LEU A 192 15.69 20.48 5.36
C LEU A 192 15.13 19.66 6.52
N ALA A 193 13.83 19.71 6.72
CA ALA A 193 13.14 18.83 7.64
C ALA A 193 13.18 17.38 7.16
N ASN A 194 13.24 16.44 8.10
CA ASN A 194 13.19 15.01 7.80
C ASN A 194 11.81 14.62 7.24
N ARG A 195 11.76 14.02 6.06
CA ARG A 195 10.55 13.50 5.43
C ARG A 195 10.38 11.99 5.59
N GLY A 196 11.42 11.32 6.03
CA GLY A 196 11.48 9.87 6.08
C GLY A 196 11.82 9.24 4.72
N VAL A 197 12.18 7.96 4.74
CA VAL A 197 12.60 7.21 3.54
C VAL A 197 11.49 7.24 2.50
N SER A 198 11.73 7.92 1.41
CA SER A 198 10.78 8.14 0.32
C SER A 198 11.24 7.38 -0.91
N GLY A 199 10.94 6.08 -1.01
CA GLY A 199 11.07 5.32 -2.25
C GLY A 199 12.43 5.43 -2.97
N VAL A 200 12.40 5.50 -4.28
CA VAL A 200 13.61 5.54 -5.12
C VAL A 200 14.36 6.87 -4.95
N GLY A 201 15.53 6.78 -4.30
CA GLY A 201 16.37 7.94 -3.96
C GLY A 201 15.97 8.57 -2.63
N ASP A 202 16.83 8.45 -1.64
CA ASP A 202 16.58 9.01 -0.31
C ASP A 202 16.62 10.55 -0.39
N ALA A 203 15.44 11.17 -0.44
CA ALA A 203 15.31 12.62 -0.58
C ALA A 203 15.91 13.39 0.61
N ASP A 204 16.13 12.73 1.73
CA ASP A 204 16.75 13.30 2.92
C ASP A 204 18.29 13.22 2.88
N GLN A 205 18.88 12.42 1.95
CA GLN A 205 20.33 12.28 1.75
C GLN A 205 20.87 13.14 0.59
N GLN A 206 20.28 14.30 0.35
CA GLN A 206 20.73 15.20 -0.70
C GLN A 206 21.26 16.53 -0.14
N VAL A 207 22.11 17.16 -0.92
CA VAL A 207 22.60 18.53 -0.66
C VAL A 207 22.15 19.41 -1.80
N LEU A 208 21.38 20.45 -1.50
CA LEU A 208 20.89 21.40 -2.47
C LEU A 208 21.89 22.54 -2.64
N ILE A 209 22.20 22.89 -3.89
CA ILE A 209 23.00 24.04 -4.26
C ILE A 209 22.27 24.84 -5.35
N PRO A 210 22.55 26.14 -5.51
CA PRO A 210 21.97 26.95 -6.57
C PRO A 210 22.25 26.31 -7.95
N PHE A 211 21.26 26.29 -8.81
CA PHE A 211 21.34 25.63 -10.13
C PHE A 211 22.50 26.15 -10.97
N SER A 212 22.68 27.48 -11.01
CA SER A 212 23.77 28.12 -11.76
C SER A 212 25.15 27.76 -11.19
N THR A 213 25.27 27.63 -9.86
CA THR A 213 26.51 27.19 -9.21
C THR A 213 26.78 25.72 -9.55
N GLY A 214 25.76 24.86 -9.53
CA GLY A 214 25.86 23.46 -9.95
C GLY A 214 26.33 23.35 -11.41
N ARG A 215 25.59 23.99 -12.31
CA ARG A 215 25.81 23.97 -13.76
C ARG A 215 27.23 24.38 -14.15
N PHE A 216 27.69 25.54 -13.73
CA PHE A 216 28.96 26.09 -14.15
C PHE A 216 30.13 25.72 -13.23
N GLY A 217 29.85 25.46 -11.96
CA GLY A 217 30.88 25.28 -10.96
C GLY A 217 31.14 23.81 -10.59
N VAL A 218 30.15 23.00 -10.48
CA VAL A 218 30.26 21.64 -9.91
C VAL A 218 30.13 20.54 -10.96
N PHE A 219 29.14 20.65 -11.82
CA PHE A 219 28.81 19.60 -12.80
C PHE A 219 29.45 19.82 -14.17
N GLY A 220 29.65 21.06 -14.56
CA GLY A 220 30.29 21.45 -15.82
C GLY A 220 29.47 21.04 -17.07
N THR A 221 28.13 21.00 -16.96
CA THR A 221 27.25 20.62 -18.04
C THR A 221 25.95 21.42 -17.99
N ASP A 222 25.45 21.75 -19.18
CA ASP A 222 24.20 22.52 -19.36
C ASP A 222 22.95 21.64 -19.35
N ARG A 223 23.11 20.35 -19.14
CA ARG A 223 22.03 19.39 -19.25
C ARG A 223 21.15 19.45 -18.01
N ILE A 224 19.87 19.73 -18.18
CA ILE A 224 18.84 19.53 -17.16
C ILE A 224 18.47 18.05 -17.15
N GLN A 225 18.46 17.42 -16.00
CA GLN A 225 18.06 16.03 -15.83
C GLN A 225 16.57 15.91 -15.64
N ASP A 226 16.01 16.78 -14.79
CA ASP A 226 14.60 16.76 -14.43
C ASP A 226 14.04 18.18 -14.41
N ILE A 227 12.81 18.32 -14.87
CA ILE A 227 12.00 19.50 -14.62
C ILE A 227 10.81 19.07 -13.77
N TRP A 228 10.66 19.71 -12.63
CA TRP A 228 9.54 19.49 -11.74
C TRP A 228 8.53 20.63 -11.89
N VAL A 229 7.27 20.25 -12.05
CA VAL A 229 6.19 21.19 -12.29
C VAL A 229 5.12 20.97 -11.24
N ARG A 230 4.68 22.02 -10.58
CA ARG A 230 3.57 21.98 -9.64
C ARG A 230 2.31 22.49 -10.31
N ALA A 231 1.29 21.65 -10.39
CA ALA A 231 -0.05 22.04 -10.81
C ALA A 231 -0.76 22.83 -9.70
N GLU A 232 -1.73 23.63 -10.08
CA GLU A 232 -2.51 24.46 -9.16
C GLU A 232 -3.30 23.63 -8.15
N SER A 233 -3.91 22.53 -8.62
CA SER A 233 -4.71 21.63 -7.80
C SER A 233 -4.67 20.19 -8.34
N GLU A 234 -5.17 19.25 -7.57
CA GLU A 234 -5.31 17.85 -8.02
C GLU A 234 -6.33 17.74 -9.18
N SER A 235 -7.38 18.54 -9.15
CA SER A 235 -8.39 18.54 -10.22
C SER A 235 -7.88 19.12 -11.54
N THR A 236 -6.89 20.01 -11.51
CA THR A 236 -6.27 20.61 -12.71
C THR A 236 -5.04 19.83 -13.19
N LEU A 237 -4.61 18.79 -12.49
CA LEU A 237 -3.40 18.04 -12.79
C LEU A 237 -3.40 17.42 -14.21
N ALA A 238 -4.54 16.89 -14.65
CA ALA A 238 -4.69 16.34 -15.99
C ALA A 238 -4.55 17.45 -17.06
N LEU A 239 -5.13 18.62 -16.83
CA LEU A 239 -5.00 19.78 -17.72
C LEU A 239 -3.56 20.28 -17.74
N ALA A 240 -2.92 20.44 -16.58
CA ALA A 240 -1.51 20.80 -16.47
C ALA A 240 -0.60 19.83 -17.23
N THR A 241 -0.89 18.54 -17.17
CA THR A 241 -0.14 17.50 -17.92
C THR A 241 -0.25 17.71 -19.42
N ILE A 242 -1.46 17.97 -19.94
CA ILE A 242 -1.70 18.24 -21.37
C ILE A 242 -1.01 19.53 -21.81
N GLU A 243 -1.07 20.58 -21.01
CA GLU A 243 -0.40 21.86 -21.28
C GLU A 243 1.12 21.70 -21.32
N VAL A 244 1.71 21.07 -20.31
CA VAL A 244 3.13 20.78 -20.24
C VAL A 244 3.57 19.98 -21.46
N GLN A 245 2.82 18.94 -21.83
CA GLN A 245 3.10 18.14 -23.02
C GLN A 245 3.03 18.99 -24.30
N SER A 246 2.00 19.81 -24.45
CA SER A 246 1.80 20.70 -25.60
C SER A 246 2.94 21.71 -25.74
N VAL A 247 3.34 22.35 -24.63
CA VAL A 247 4.42 23.33 -24.61
C VAL A 247 5.75 22.67 -25.01
N LEU A 248 6.10 21.54 -24.40
CA LEU A 248 7.35 20.84 -24.70
C LEU A 248 7.39 20.29 -26.13
N ARG A 249 6.33 19.67 -26.63
CA ARG A 249 6.25 19.22 -28.02
C ARG A 249 6.51 20.36 -29.00
N ARG A 250 5.97 21.57 -28.71
CA ARG A 250 6.20 22.77 -29.51
C ARG A 250 7.64 23.26 -29.43
N MET A 251 8.23 23.27 -28.24
CA MET A 251 9.63 23.67 -28.03
C MET A 251 10.61 22.72 -28.73
N HIS A 252 10.35 21.42 -28.67
CA HIS A 252 11.15 20.38 -29.30
C HIS A 252 10.80 20.16 -30.80
N ARG A 253 9.84 20.94 -31.35
CA ARG A 253 9.40 20.85 -32.75
C ARG A 253 8.96 19.45 -33.17
N LEU A 254 8.34 18.70 -32.27
CA LEU A 254 7.83 17.37 -32.54
C LEU A 254 6.58 17.42 -33.41
N ARG A 255 6.54 16.63 -34.49
CA ARG A 255 5.36 16.47 -35.33
C ARG A 255 4.30 15.64 -34.63
N ALA A 256 3.04 15.72 -35.10
CA ALA A 256 1.92 15.00 -34.49
C ALA A 256 2.13 13.48 -34.44
N ASP A 257 2.79 12.93 -35.46
CA ASP A 257 3.11 11.50 -35.63
C ASP A 257 4.33 11.05 -34.83
N GLN A 258 5.11 11.95 -34.27
CA GLN A 258 6.33 11.61 -33.54
C GLN A 258 6.02 11.36 -32.04
N PRO A 259 6.59 10.31 -31.46
CA PRO A 259 6.51 10.10 -30.03
C PRO A 259 7.21 11.22 -29.24
N ASN A 260 6.85 11.41 -27.99
CA ASN A 260 7.53 12.35 -27.13
C ASN A 260 8.96 11.90 -26.88
N ASP A 261 9.89 12.84 -26.88
CA ASP A 261 11.29 12.65 -26.51
C ASP A 261 11.55 12.93 -25.01
N PHE A 262 10.47 13.16 -24.28
CA PHE A 262 10.41 13.31 -22.84
C PHE A 262 9.29 12.45 -22.27
N SER A 263 9.38 12.11 -20.98
CA SER A 263 8.33 11.45 -20.22
C SER A 263 7.83 12.40 -19.13
N ILE A 264 6.52 12.48 -18.96
CA ILE A 264 5.88 13.17 -17.85
C ILE A 264 5.40 12.09 -16.90
N ARG A 265 5.92 12.08 -15.69
CA ARG A 265 5.53 11.15 -14.63
C ARG A 265 4.73 11.91 -13.60
N ASN A 266 3.56 11.39 -13.29
CA ASN A 266 2.76 11.87 -12.19
C ASN A 266 2.93 10.92 -11.00
N GLN A 267 2.96 11.48 -9.81
CA GLN A 267 2.99 10.68 -8.59
C GLN A 267 1.77 9.75 -8.48
N SER A 268 0.62 10.18 -9.00
CA SER A 268 -0.60 9.36 -9.04
C SER A 268 -0.48 8.12 -9.92
N ASP A 269 0.33 8.13 -10.99
CA ASP A 269 0.53 6.98 -11.88
C ASP A 269 1.23 5.82 -11.13
N PHE A 270 2.19 6.18 -10.27
CA PHE A 270 2.84 5.20 -9.39
C PHE A 270 1.87 4.58 -8.38
N LEU A 271 0.92 5.40 -7.91
CA LEU A 271 -0.14 4.92 -7.03
C LEU A 271 -1.10 3.96 -7.69
N THR A 272 -1.55 4.32 -8.88
CA THR A 272 -2.44 3.47 -9.66
C THR A 272 -1.80 2.11 -9.89
N ALA A 273 -0.53 2.07 -10.29
CA ALA A 273 0.22 0.82 -10.49
C ALA A 273 0.38 0.01 -9.18
N LEU A 274 0.62 0.67 -8.03
CA LEU A 274 0.66 -0.01 -6.73
C LEU A 274 -0.72 -0.52 -6.31
N SER A 275 -1.77 0.26 -6.53
CA SER A 275 -3.15 -0.14 -6.22
C SER A 275 -3.56 -1.35 -7.05
N GLU A 276 -3.32 -1.35 -8.36
CA GLU A 276 -3.57 -2.49 -9.26
C GLU A 276 -2.80 -3.74 -8.84
N THR A 277 -1.54 -3.57 -8.43
CA THR A 277 -0.72 -4.66 -7.91
C THR A 277 -1.32 -5.22 -6.61
N THR A 278 -1.69 -4.34 -5.67
CA THR A 278 -2.31 -4.73 -4.40
C THR A 278 -3.66 -5.41 -4.62
N GLU A 279 -4.47 -4.92 -5.55
CA GLU A 279 -5.75 -5.54 -5.93
C GLU A 279 -5.53 -6.96 -6.49
N THR A 280 -4.53 -7.15 -7.35
CA THR A 280 -4.17 -8.45 -7.90
C THR A 280 -3.77 -9.44 -6.80
N PHE A 281 -2.91 -9.03 -5.86
CA PHE A 281 -2.55 -9.87 -4.71
C PHE A 281 -3.74 -10.16 -3.81
N THR A 282 -4.60 -9.19 -3.59
CA THR A 282 -5.84 -9.36 -2.81
C THR A 282 -6.74 -10.40 -3.45
N LEU A 283 -6.92 -10.37 -4.77
CA LEU A 283 -7.71 -11.36 -5.51
C LEU A 283 -7.11 -12.77 -5.42
N LEU A 284 -5.79 -12.90 -5.57
CA LEU A 284 -5.11 -14.20 -5.41
C LEU A 284 -5.27 -14.78 -4.01
N LEU A 285 -5.08 -13.96 -2.98
CA LEU A 285 -5.26 -14.39 -1.59
C LEU A 285 -6.74 -14.73 -1.28
N ALA A 286 -7.68 -13.97 -1.85
CA ALA A 286 -9.11 -14.26 -1.75
C ALA A 286 -9.43 -15.62 -2.38
N GLY A 287 -8.81 -15.97 -3.50
CA GLY A 287 -8.93 -17.29 -4.12
C GLY A 287 -8.43 -18.40 -3.20
N ILE A 288 -7.27 -18.23 -2.58
CA ILE A 288 -6.72 -19.20 -1.61
C ILE A 288 -7.63 -19.35 -0.39
N ALA A 289 -8.12 -18.23 0.15
CA ALA A 289 -9.07 -18.24 1.26
C ALA A 289 -10.38 -18.94 0.90
N ALA A 290 -10.92 -18.71 -0.30
CA ALA A 290 -12.12 -19.37 -0.79
C ALA A 290 -11.93 -20.89 -0.89
N VAL A 291 -10.80 -21.36 -1.43
CA VAL A 291 -10.45 -22.78 -1.47
C VAL A 291 -10.35 -23.36 -0.05
N SER A 292 -9.69 -22.65 0.87
CA SER A 292 -9.58 -23.07 2.27
C SER A 292 -10.95 -23.19 2.96
N LEU A 293 -11.84 -22.24 2.72
CA LEU A 293 -13.21 -22.24 3.23
C LEU A 293 -14.04 -23.38 2.62
N LEU A 294 -13.87 -23.68 1.32
CA LEU A 294 -14.51 -24.81 0.67
C LEU A 294 -14.07 -26.15 1.29
N VAL A 295 -12.77 -26.33 1.50
CA VAL A 295 -12.23 -27.53 2.15
C VAL A 295 -12.74 -27.66 3.58
N GLY A 296 -12.74 -26.55 4.35
CA GLY A 296 -13.33 -26.50 5.69
C GLY A 296 -14.84 -26.81 5.69
N GLY A 297 -15.58 -26.28 4.71
CA GLY A 297 -17.01 -26.54 4.53
C GLY A 297 -17.33 -28.02 4.20
N ILE A 298 -16.54 -28.65 3.32
CA ILE A 298 -16.63 -30.08 3.03
C ILE A 298 -16.35 -30.90 4.30
N GLY A 299 -15.36 -30.47 5.10
CA GLY A 299 -15.07 -31.08 6.40
C GLY A 299 -16.28 -31.02 7.34
N ILE A 300 -16.95 -29.86 7.44
CA ILE A 300 -18.18 -29.72 8.25
C ILE A 300 -19.29 -30.60 7.71
N MET A 301 -19.50 -30.63 6.42
CA MET A 301 -20.52 -31.49 5.79
C MET A 301 -20.29 -32.96 6.16
N ASN A 302 -19.07 -33.45 6.06
CA ASN A 302 -18.70 -34.82 6.41
C ASN A 302 -18.94 -35.14 7.90
N ILE A 303 -18.58 -34.23 8.79
CA ILE A 303 -18.85 -34.43 10.23
C ILE A 303 -20.34 -34.42 10.55
N MET A 304 -21.07 -33.50 9.96
CA MET A 304 -22.50 -33.43 10.17
C MET A 304 -23.21 -34.71 9.66
N LEU A 305 -22.72 -35.29 8.55
CA LEU A 305 -23.24 -36.58 8.05
C LEU A 305 -22.97 -37.71 9.05
N VAL A 306 -21.75 -37.79 9.59
CA VAL A 306 -21.43 -38.80 10.62
C VAL A 306 -22.24 -38.55 11.88
N SER A 307 -22.42 -37.31 12.31
CA SER A 307 -23.25 -36.96 13.46
C SER A 307 -24.71 -37.35 13.27
N VAL A 308 -25.24 -37.22 12.04
CA VAL A 308 -26.59 -37.67 11.71
C VAL A 308 -26.71 -39.19 11.81
N THR A 309 -25.71 -39.94 11.31
CA THR A 309 -25.71 -41.41 11.43
C THR A 309 -25.59 -41.90 12.85
N GLU A 310 -24.67 -41.32 13.66
CA GLU A 310 -24.48 -41.62 15.07
C GLU A 310 -25.77 -41.33 15.91
N ARG A 311 -26.52 -40.30 15.53
CA ARG A 311 -27.75 -39.87 16.22
C ARG A 311 -29.04 -40.33 15.55
N THR A 312 -28.98 -41.30 14.63
CA THR A 312 -30.14 -41.75 13.86
C THR A 312 -31.30 -42.20 14.77
N ARG A 313 -31.04 -42.95 15.82
CA ARG A 313 -32.04 -43.42 16.79
C ARG A 313 -32.64 -42.26 17.59
N GLU A 314 -31.85 -41.30 18.02
CA GLU A 314 -32.30 -40.10 18.70
C GLU A 314 -33.24 -39.25 17.83
N ILE A 315 -32.89 -39.09 16.54
CA ILE A 315 -33.74 -38.39 15.55
C ILE A 315 -35.08 -39.14 15.38
N GLY A 316 -35.02 -40.48 15.32
CA GLY A 316 -36.19 -41.33 15.26
C GLY A 316 -37.15 -41.14 16.43
N ILE A 317 -36.61 -41.12 17.67
CA ILE A 317 -37.39 -40.86 18.90
C ILE A 317 -38.04 -39.48 18.85
N ARG A 318 -37.28 -38.43 18.49
CA ARG A 318 -37.86 -37.07 18.39
C ARG A 318 -38.98 -36.98 17.39
N LYS A 319 -38.87 -37.63 16.24
CA LYS A 319 -39.92 -37.68 15.21
C LYS A 319 -41.13 -38.47 15.64
N ALA A 320 -40.95 -39.58 16.36
CA ALA A 320 -42.02 -40.35 16.93
C ALA A 320 -42.80 -39.55 18.00
N LEU A 321 -42.12 -38.66 18.72
CA LEU A 321 -42.71 -37.73 19.68
C LEU A 321 -43.33 -36.46 19.02
N GLY A 322 -43.37 -36.36 17.66
CA GLY A 322 -44.07 -35.30 16.93
C GLY A 322 -43.15 -34.17 16.42
N ALA A 323 -41.85 -34.33 16.43
CA ALA A 323 -40.96 -33.34 15.82
C ALA A 323 -41.13 -33.26 14.30
N THR A 324 -41.36 -32.06 13.77
CA THR A 324 -41.53 -31.84 12.34
C THR A 324 -40.21 -31.91 11.59
N ARG A 325 -40.24 -32.17 10.27
CA ARG A 325 -39.07 -32.15 9.40
C ARG A 325 -38.31 -30.82 9.51
N ARG A 326 -39.03 -29.71 9.61
CA ARG A 326 -38.46 -28.36 9.76
C ARG A 326 -37.67 -28.21 11.06
N ASN A 327 -38.16 -28.80 12.14
CA ASN A 327 -37.53 -28.76 13.44
C ASN A 327 -36.17 -29.44 13.44
N ILE A 328 -36.11 -30.65 12.85
CA ILE A 328 -34.86 -31.40 12.71
C ILE A 328 -33.90 -30.67 11.78
N LEU A 329 -34.39 -30.17 10.63
CA LEU A 329 -33.57 -29.40 9.70
C LEU A 329 -32.93 -28.16 10.36
N LEU A 330 -33.77 -27.36 11.04
CA LEU A 330 -33.27 -26.15 11.71
C LEU A 330 -32.27 -26.48 12.82
N GLN A 331 -32.48 -27.54 13.57
CA GLN A 331 -31.57 -27.96 14.63
C GLN A 331 -30.18 -28.25 14.08
N PHE A 332 -30.06 -29.12 13.06
CA PHE A 332 -28.75 -29.45 12.47
C PHE A 332 -28.12 -28.29 11.69
N LEU A 333 -28.94 -27.43 11.06
CA LEU A 333 -28.45 -26.25 10.38
C LEU A 333 -27.84 -25.23 11.39
N VAL A 334 -28.53 -24.98 12.49
CA VAL A 334 -28.02 -24.09 13.56
C VAL A 334 -26.73 -24.66 14.15
N GLU A 335 -26.68 -26.01 14.34
CA GLU A 335 -25.45 -26.67 14.83
C GLU A 335 -24.27 -26.42 13.88
N ALA A 336 -24.47 -26.56 12.56
CA ALA A 336 -23.44 -26.29 11.57
C ALA A 336 -23.01 -24.82 11.57
N VAL A 337 -23.95 -23.88 11.64
CA VAL A 337 -23.67 -22.42 11.67
C VAL A 337 -22.92 -22.03 12.94
N VAL A 338 -23.31 -22.57 14.10
CA VAL A 338 -22.61 -22.30 15.38
C VAL A 338 -21.16 -22.80 15.33
N LEU A 339 -20.92 -23.97 14.73
CA LEU A 339 -19.57 -24.49 14.51
C LEU A 339 -18.73 -23.56 13.64
N CYS A 340 -19.31 -23.06 12.54
CA CYS A 340 -18.62 -22.13 11.65
C CYS A 340 -18.33 -20.78 12.31
N ILE A 341 -19.29 -20.24 13.08
CA ILE A 341 -19.10 -18.98 13.81
C ILE A 341 -18.03 -19.13 14.89
N ALA A 342 -18.02 -20.25 15.61
CA ALA A 342 -16.99 -20.53 16.61
C ALA A 342 -15.59 -20.63 15.97
N GLY A 343 -15.47 -21.36 14.84
CA GLY A 343 -14.26 -21.41 14.05
C GLY A 343 -13.86 -20.05 13.51
N GLY A 344 -14.83 -19.27 13.03
CA GLY A 344 -14.65 -17.90 12.58
C GLY A 344 -14.12 -16.97 13.69
N ALA A 345 -14.66 -17.07 14.90
CA ALA A 345 -14.19 -16.28 16.06
C ALA A 345 -12.72 -16.57 16.40
N VAL A 346 -12.32 -17.85 16.39
CA VAL A 346 -10.93 -18.26 16.58
C VAL A 346 -10.07 -17.77 15.42
N GLY A 347 -10.56 -17.86 14.18
CA GLY A 347 -9.87 -17.35 12.99
C GLY A 347 -9.65 -15.84 13.04
N VAL A 348 -10.65 -15.07 13.46
CA VAL A 348 -10.53 -13.61 13.69
C VAL A 348 -9.50 -13.33 14.77
N ALA A 349 -9.51 -14.06 15.89
CA ALA A 349 -8.54 -13.85 16.96
C ALA A 349 -7.10 -14.15 16.52
N LEU A 350 -6.89 -15.23 15.76
CA LEU A 350 -5.56 -15.58 15.21
C LEU A 350 -5.12 -14.60 14.12
N GLY A 351 -6.01 -14.22 13.20
CA GLY A 351 -5.72 -13.24 12.16
C GLY A 351 -5.36 -11.88 12.72
N SER A 352 -6.09 -11.41 13.76
CA SER A 352 -5.76 -10.16 14.47
C SER A 352 -4.46 -10.25 15.25
N GLY A 353 -4.19 -11.38 15.88
CA GLY A 353 -2.91 -11.61 16.57
C GLY A 353 -1.73 -11.57 15.60
N ALA A 354 -1.84 -12.26 14.46
CA ALA A 354 -0.83 -12.22 13.41
C ALA A 354 -0.60 -10.80 12.87
N SER A 355 -1.68 -10.06 12.59
CA SER A 355 -1.63 -8.66 12.18
C SER A 355 -0.90 -7.79 13.20
N ALA A 356 -1.20 -7.95 14.50
CA ALA A 356 -0.53 -7.21 15.57
C ALA A 356 0.97 -7.52 15.69
N VAL A 357 1.36 -8.78 15.46
CA VAL A 357 2.78 -9.20 15.42
C VAL A 357 3.48 -8.56 14.23
N LEU A 358 2.89 -8.60 13.03
CA LEU A 358 3.45 -7.98 11.82
C LEU A 358 3.67 -6.47 12.02
N ARG A 359 2.72 -5.78 12.64
CA ARG A 359 2.85 -4.35 12.97
C ARG A 359 4.01 -4.08 13.91
N ARG A 360 4.19 -4.90 14.95
CA ARG A 360 5.27 -4.70 15.95
C ARG A 360 6.65 -5.07 15.40
N SER A 361 6.76 -6.13 14.60
CA SER A 361 8.05 -6.65 14.14
C SER A 361 8.54 -6.01 12.86
N PHE A 362 7.63 -5.59 11.97
CA PHE A 362 7.97 -5.08 10.64
C PHE A 362 7.52 -3.63 10.42
N GLY A 363 6.86 -2.99 11.40
CA GLY A 363 6.37 -1.63 11.26
C GLY A 363 5.26 -1.48 10.20
N TRP A 364 4.61 -2.57 9.80
CA TRP A 364 3.54 -2.53 8.81
C TRP A 364 2.26 -1.99 9.42
N ASP A 365 1.68 -1.00 8.78
CA ASP A 365 0.45 -0.37 9.26
C ASP A 365 -0.75 -1.23 8.88
N THR A 366 -0.96 -2.29 9.66
CA THR A 366 -2.08 -3.22 9.48
C THR A 366 -3.30 -2.72 10.26
N ALA A 367 -4.15 -1.93 9.62
CA ALA A 367 -5.36 -1.44 10.22
C ALA A 367 -6.49 -2.49 10.15
N MET A 368 -6.95 -2.97 11.31
CA MET A 368 -8.15 -3.80 11.37
C MET A 368 -9.40 -2.95 11.18
N SER A 369 -10.15 -3.27 10.14
CA SER A 369 -11.44 -2.64 9.88
C SER A 369 -12.57 -3.47 10.53
N PRO A 370 -13.54 -2.85 11.23
CA PRO A 370 -14.76 -3.53 11.69
C PRO A 370 -15.52 -4.22 10.56
N THR A 371 -15.44 -3.66 9.34
CA THR A 371 -16.04 -4.25 8.13
C THR A 371 -15.39 -5.58 7.76
N ALA A 372 -14.06 -5.73 7.94
CA ALA A 372 -13.36 -6.98 7.70
C ALA A 372 -13.82 -8.09 8.64
N ILE A 373 -14.03 -7.77 9.91
CA ILE A 373 -14.56 -8.70 10.91
C ILE A 373 -15.99 -9.12 10.55
N ALA A 374 -16.84 -8.17 10.20
CA ALA A 374 -18.22 -8.45 9.79
C ALA A 374 -18.29 -9.35 8.54
N LEU A 375 -17.45 -9.07 7.53
CA LEU A 375 -17.31 -9.90 6.33
C LEU A 375 -16.85 -11.32 6.67
N ALA A 376 -15.85 -11.47 7.52
CA ALA A 376 -15.35 -12.78 7.93
C ALA A 376 -16.43 -13.63 8.62
N PHE A 377 -17.20 -13.04 9.53
CA PHE A 377 -18.34 -13.73 10.17
C PHE A 377 -19.45 -14.05 9.17
N SER A 378 -19.75 -13.17 8.23
CA SER A 378 -20.74 -13.41 7.18
C SER A 378 -20.34 -14.58 6.28
N PHE A 379 -19.07 -14.64 5.89
CA PHE A 379 -18.55 -15.78 5.12
C PHE A 379 -18.57 -17.08 5.92
N ALA A 380 -18.16 -17.06 7.19
CA ALA A 380 -18.24 -18.24 8.04
C ALA A 380 -19.68 -18.76 8.20
N ALA A 381 -20.65 -17.86 8.41
CA ALA A 381 -22.07 -18.22 8.49
C ALA A 381 -22.57 -18.78 7.16
N LEU A 382 -22.22 -18.17 6.03
CA LEU A 382 -22.58 -18.63 4.69
C LEU A 382 -22.08 -20.07 4.43
N VAL A 383 -20.82 -20.35 4.76
CA VAL A 383 -20.24 -21.69 4.67
C VAL A 383 -21.01 -22.68 5.54
N GLY A 384 -21.34 -22.30 6.78
CA GLY A 384 -22.14 -23.12 7.69
C GLY A 384 -23.54 -23.46 7.11
N ILE A 385 -24.18 -22.48 6.47
CA ILE A 385 -25.47 -22.68 5.82
C ILE A 385 -25.35 -23.60 4.60
N VAL A 386 -24.45 -23.27 3.67
CA VAL A 386 -24.29 -23.99 2.39
C VAL A 386 -23.97 -25.46 2.63
N PHE A 387 -22.96 -25.72 3.45
CA PHE A 387 -22.49 -27.09 3.72
C PHE A 387 -23.29 -27.81 4.81
N GLY A 388 -24.06 -27.11 5.65
CA GLY A 388 -24.92 -27.67 6.67
C GLY A 388 -26.30 -28.10 6.14
N VAL A 389 -26.79 -27.45 5.06
CA VAL A 389 -28.14 -27.75 4.53
C VAL A 389 -28.30 -29.22 4.08
N TRP A 390 -27.33 -29.79 3.39
CA TRP A 390 -27.44 -31.15 2.86
C TRP A 390 -27.47 -32.20 3.96
N PRO A 391 -26.59 -32.25 4.99
CA PRO A 391 -26.75 -33.15 6.13
C PRO A 391 -28.04 -32.92 6.91
N ALA A 392 -28.42 -31.65 7.14
CA ALA A 392 -29.64 -31.31 7.86
C ALA A 392 -30.89 -31.81 7.13
N ARG A 393 -30.94 -31.73 5.79
CA ARG A 393 -32.02 -32.31 4.99
C ARG A 393 -32.05 -33.83 5.11
N ARG A 394 -30.89 -34.50 5.07
CA ARG A 394 -30.79 -35.95 5.22
C ARG A 394 -31.34 -36.39 6.57
N ALA A 395 -30.97 -35.69 7.66
CA ALA A 395 -31.54 -35.94 8.99
C ALA A 395 -33.09 -35.73 9.02
N ALA A 396 -33.56 -34.66 8.37
CA ALA A 396 -34.99 -34.31 8.35
C ALA A 396 -35.87 -35.30 7.59
N VAL A 397 -35.35 -36.07 6.65
CA VAL A 397 -36.09 -37.01 5.82
C VAL A 397 -36.08 -38.44 6.39
N LEU A 398 -35.27 -38.76 7.41
CA LEU A 398 -35.20 -40.06 8.04
C LEU A 398 -36.59 -40.54 8.45
N ASP A 399 -36.93 -41.79 8.12
CA ASP A 399 -38.16 -42.41 8.58
C ASP A 399 -38.04 -42.86 10.04
N PRO A 400 -39.03 -42.49 10.91
CA PRO A 400 -38.96 -42.85 12.33
C PRO A 400 -38.88 -44.36 12.58
N ILE A 401 -39.58 -45.19 11.78
CA ILE A 401 -39.62 -46.62 11.98
C ILE A 401 -38.26 -47.26 11.66
N THR A 402 -37.68 -46.88 10.52
CA THR A 402 -36.35 -47.36 10.12
C THR A 402 -35.24 -46.82 11.04
N ALA A 403 -35.36 -45.60 11.53
CA ALA A 403 -34.42 -44.98 12.45
C ALA A 403 -34.39 -45.65 13.85
N LEU A 404 -35.54 -46.16 14.32
CA LEU A 404 -35.62 -46.87 15.61
C LEU A 404 -35.07 -48.31 15.54
N ARG A 405 -35.06 -48.92 14.34
CA ARG A 405 -34.49 -50.26 14.08
C ARG A 405 -32.98 -50.25 13.78
N TYR A 406 -32.40 -49.09 13.71
CA TYR A 406 -30.95 -48.94 13.45
C TYR A 406 -30.18 -49.33 14.71
N GLU A 407 -29.37 -50.40 14.63
CA GLU A 407 -28.43 -50.83 15.69
C GLU A 407 -27.11 -50.05 15.61
#